data_c4063301d139d48411847f903e1ba077
#
_entry.id   c4063301d139d48411847f903e1ba077
#
_cell.length_a   1.000
_cell.length_b   1.000
_cell.length_c   1.000
_cell.angle_alpha   90.00
_cell.angle_beta   90.00
_cell.angle_gamma   90.00
#
_symmetry.space_group_name_H-M   'P 1'
#
loop_
_entity.id
_entity.type
_entity.pdbx_description
1 polymer ?
#
loop_
_entity_poly.entity_id
_entity_poly.type
_entity_poly.pdbx_seq_one_letter_code
_entity_poly.pdbx_strand_id
1 'polypeptide(L)'
;SSDNGERINFQFSFDDDINIENFYSLSIDVSCTKVWDDYWGYEDFYTYEGFVEMNSNDPSFPINNIFEGYTYTGEKVIFNDALFNGQQKNISIDIFTDEFKYDDCDTIKFEFATFSDDSYRYYNSLSEQRSRGFSDIFGGEVVPVYTNIENGLGIIISKNAQEIFVKPN
;
A
#
# COMPACT_ATOMS: atom_id res chain seq x y z
N SER A 1 -12.79 19.71 -19.28
CA SER A 1 -13.69 18.73 -18.67
C SER A 1 -12.83 17.78 -17.87
N SER A 2 -12.92 17.85 -16.55
CA SER A 2 -12.31 16.88 -15.65
C SER A 2 -13.02 15.55 -15.87
N ASP A 3 -12.37 14.61 -16.53
CA ASP A 3 -12.74 13.21 -16.49
C ASP A 3 -12.49 12.76 -15.04
N ASN A 4 -13.49 12.87 -14.20
CA ASN A 4 -13.48 12.30 -12.88
C ASN A 4 -13.66 10.80 -13.09
N GLY A 5 -12.59 10.03 -12.97
CA GLY A 5 -12.67 8.59 -12.98
C GLY A 5 -13.66 8.08 -11.94
N GLU A 6 -14.25 6.93 -12.19
CA GLU A 6 -15.13 6.30 -11.21
C GLU A 6 -14.31 5.97 -9.96
N ARG A 7 -14.82 6.37 -8.81
CA ARG A 7 -14.27 6.05 -7.51
C ARG A 7 -14.92 4.79 -6.98
N ILE A 8 -14.10 3.80 -6.64
CA ILE A 8 -14.56 2.60 -5.95
C ILE A 8 -14.15 2.72 -4.48
N ASN A 9 -15.14 2.57 -3.59
CA ASN A 9 -14.91 2.55 -2.15
C ASN A 9 -14.88 1.12 -1.63
N PHE A 10 -13.79 0.75 -0.98
CA PHE A 10 -13.62 -0.53 -0.30
C PHE A 10 -13.67 -0.34 1.20
N GLN A 11 -14.42 -1.22 1.86
CA GLN A 11 -14.51 -1.24 3.32
C GLN A 11 -14.23 -2.64 3.83
N PHE A 12 -13.40 -2.74 4.85
CA PHE A 12 -13.15 -3.99 5.54
C PHE A 12 -12.99 -3.75 7.03
N SER A 13 -13.16 -4.81 7.81
CA SER A 13 -13.01 -4.75 9.26
C SER A 13 -12.23 -5.96 9.76
N PHE A 14 -11.51 -5.77 10.85
CA PHE A 14 -10.82 -6.83 11.58
C PHE A 14 -10.83 -6.52 13.08
N ASP A 15 -10.66 -7.58 13.88
CA ASP A 15 -10.54 -7.47 15.33
C ASP A 15 -9.05 -7.46 15.70
N ASP A 16 -8.66 -6.52 16.57
CA ASP A 16 -7.31 -6.38 17.06
C ASP A 16 -7.13 -7.05 18.43
N ASP A 17 -5.95 -7.64 18.69
CA ASP A 17 -5.64 -8.30 19.96
C ASP A 17 -5.06 -7.31 20.96
N ILE A 18 -5.81 -7.04 22.03
CA ILE A 18 -5.42 -6.12 23.12
C ILE A 18 -4.11 -6.50 23.85
N ASN A 19 -3.70 -7.77 23.75
CA ASN A 19 -2.58 -8.26 24.57
C ASN A 19 -1.21 -8.01 23.95
N ILE A 20 -1.16 -7.61 22.68
CA ILE A 20 0.08 -7.35 21.94
C ILE A 20 -0.06 -6.08 21.13
N GLU A 21 1.05 -5.36 20.96
CA GLU A 21 1.13 -4.26 20.02
C GLU A 21 1.23 -4.85 18.60
N ASN A 22 0.29 -4.46 17.75
CA ASN A 22 0.16 -4.98 16.40
C ASN A 22 0.57 -3.95 15.35
N PHE A 23 1.26 -4.44 14.32
CA PHE A 23 1.67 -3.66 13.16
C PHE A 23 1.06 -4.27 11.90
N TYR A 24 0.47 -3.44 11.08
CA TYR A 24 -0.34 -3.83 9.93
C TYR A 24 0.19 -3.23 8.64
N SER A 25 -0.04 -3.93 7.53
CA SER A 25 0.05 -3.30 6.21
C SER A 25 -1.14 -3.66 5.34
N LEU A 26 -1.43 -2.78 4.41
CA LEU A 26 -2.42 -2.98 3.37
C LEU A 26 -1.83 -2.52 2.04
N SER A 27 -2.02 -3.32 1.00
CA SER A 27 -1.75 -2.96 -0.39
C SER A 27 -2.85 -3.51 -1.29
N ILE A 28 -3.00 -2.86 -2.45
CA ILE A 28 -3.92 -3.30 -3.49
C ILE A 28 -3.11 -3.46 -4.77
N ASP A 29 -3.20 -4.65 -5.36
CA ASP A 29 -2.57 -4.97 -6.63
C ASP A 29 -3.66 -5.30 -7.66
N VAL A 30 -3.41 -5.02 -8.92
CA VAL A 30 -4.26 -5.44 -10.03
C VAL A 30 -3.48 -6.36 -10.96
N SER A 31 -4.16 -7.36 -11.48
CA SER A 31 -3.68 -8.17 -12.60
C SER A 31 -4.55 -7.88 -13.81
N CYS A 32 -3.94 -7.37 -14.86
CA CYS A 32 -4.63 -6.92 -16.07
C CYS A 32 -4.03 -7.61 -17.28
N THR A 33 -4.88 -8.04 -18.21
CA THR A 33 -4.47 -8.63 -19.47
C THR A 33 -4.76 -7.64 -20.60
N LYS A 34 -3.72 -7.24 -21.31
CA LYS A 34 -3.85 -6.36 -22.47
C LYS A 34 -3.78 -7.17 -23.75
N VAL A 35 -4.79 -7.01 -24.59
CA VAL A 35 -4.86 -7.64 -25.90
C VAL A 35 -4.69 -6.56 -26.96
N TRP A 36 -3.85 -6.79 -27.95
CA TRP A 36 -3.72 -5.92 -29.10
C TRP A 36 -3.55 -6.73 -30.40
N ASP A 37 -4.02 -6.16 -31.49
CA ASP A 37 -3.74 -6.68 -32.81
C ASP A 37 -2.34 -6.21 -33.27
N ASP A 38 -1.51 -7.14 -33.69
CA ASP A 38 -0.26 -6.79 -34.33
C ASP A 38 -0.52 -6.21 -35.75
N TYR A 39 0.54 -5.69 -36.38
CA TYR A 39 0.44 -5.13 -37.75
C TYR A 39 -0.06 -6.14 -38.80
N TRP A 40 -0.01 -7.43 -38.52
CA TRP A 40 -0.41 -8.53 -39.39
C TRP A 40 -1.80 -9.08 -39.10
N GLY A 41 -2.48 -8.51 -38.08
CA GLY A 41 -3.82 -8.93 -37.66
C GLY A 41 -3.83 -10.19 -36.79
N TYR A 42 -2.70 -10.52 -36.13
CA TYR A 42 -2.67 -11.53 -35.07
C TYR A 42 -2.91 -10.87 -33.75
N GLU A 43 -3.82 -11.45 -32.95
CA GLU A 43 -4.01 -11.06 -31.55
C GLU A 43 -2.79 -11.50 -30.74
N ASP A 44 -2.18 -10.54 -30.03
CA ASP A 44 -1.15 -10.80 -29.04
C ASP A 44 -1.64 -10.29 -27.68
N PHE A 45 -1.17 -10.89 -26.61
CA PHE A 45 -1.59 -10.51 -25.25
C PHE A 45 -0.41 -10.53 -24.28
N TYR A 46 -0.42 -9.63 -23.31
CA TYR A 46 0.46 -9.71 -22.16
C TYR A 46 -0.32 -9.41 -20.89
N THR A 47 0.04 -10.09 -19.81
CA THR A 47 -0.48 -9.84 -18.48
C THR A 47 0.55 -9.04 -17.69
N TYR A 48 0.11 -8.00 -17.03
CA TYR A 48 0.94 -7.24 -16.11
C TYR A 48 0.28 -7.14 -14.73
N GLU A 49 1.13 -7.03 -13.72
CA GLU A 49 0.71 -6.74 -12.36
C GLU A 49 1.15 -5.32 -11.99
N GLY A 50 0.27 -4.58 -11.37
CA GLY A 50 0.53 -3.21 -10.93
C GLY A 50 -0.04 -2.93 -9.56
N PHE A 51 0.60 -2.00 -8.83
CA PHE A 51 0.04 -1.47 -7.60
C PHE A 51 -1.00 -0.40 -7.92
N VAL A 52 -2.01 -0.33 -7.06
CA VAL A 52 -3.07 0.67 -7.15
C VAL A 52 -2.90 1.68 -6.03
N GLU A 53 -3.00 2.95 -6.40
CA GLU A 53 -2.98 4.02 -5.42
C GLU A 53 -4.25 4.02 -4.55
N MET A 54 -4.05 3.91 -3.25
CA MET A 54 -5.10 3.95 -2.24
C MET A 54 -5.20 5.34 -1.64
N ASN A 55 -6.43 5.83 -1.50
CA ASN A 55 -6.73 7.10 -0.87
C ASN A 55 -7.59 6.88 0.37
N SER A 56 -7.23 7.49 1.50
CA SER A 56 -7.96 7.31 2.76
C SER A 56 -7.86 8.53 3.68
N ASN A 57 -8.85 8.67 4.54
CA ASN A 57 -8.85 9.62 5.66
C ASN A 57 -8.82 8.88 7.01
N ASP A 58 -8.40 7.61 7.02
CA ASP A 58 -8.31 6.86 8.27
C ASP A 58 -7.21 7.45 9.17
N PRO A 59 -7.54 7.79 10.44
CA PRO A 59 -6.59 8.45 11.33
C PRO A 59 -5.43 7.54 11.78
N SER A 60 -5.51 6.22 11.58
CA SER A 60 -4.41 5.29 11.88
C SER A 60 -3.35 5.25 10.77
N PHE A 61 -3.65 5.82 9.59
CA PHE A 61 -2.70 5.90 8.50
C PHE A 61 -1.77 7.11 8.63
N PRO A 62 -0.53 7.02 8.14
CA PRO A 62 0.37 8.17 8.14
C PRO A 62 -0.18 9.29 7.25
N ILE A 63 -0.04 10.54 7.72
CA ILE A 63 -0.46 11.70 6.94
C ILE A 63 0.64 12.03 5.93
N ASN A 64 0.40 11.85 4.67
CA ASN A 64 1.33 12.18 3.58
C ASN A 64 0.71 13.09 2.49
N ASN A 65 -0.62 13.28 2.54
CA ASN A 65 -1.33 14.14 1.59
C ASN A 65 -2.36 15.00 2.36
N ILE A 66 -2.26 16.33 2.25
CA ILE A 66 -3.17 17.28 2.92
C ILE A 66 -3.90 18.19 1.95
N PHE A 67 -3.67 18.06 0.64
CA PHE A 67 -4.18 19.02 -0.36
C PHE A 67 -5.33 18.51 -1.21
N GLU A 68 -5.54 17.20 -1.30
CA GLU A 68 -6.50 16.58 -2.22
C GLU A 68 -7.74 15.98 -1.55
N GLY A 69 -8.03 16.34 -0.31
CA GLY A 69 -9.20 15.83 0.42
C GLY A 69 -8.99 14.47 1.09
N TYR A 70 -7.81 13.89 0.97
CA TYR A 70 -7.37 12.69 1.68
C TYR A 70 -6.15 13.01 2.54
N THR A 71 -6.02 12.30 3.68
CA THR A 71 -4.85 12.42 4.56
C THR A 71 -3.75 11.44 4.19
N TYR A 72 -4.11 10.37 3.50
CA TYR A 72 -3.19 9.37 2.98
C TYR A 72 -3.46 9.08 1.50
N THR A 73 -2.39 9.00 0.72
CA THR A 73 -2.37 8.55 -0.67
C THR A 73 -1.12 7.71 -0.89
N GLY A 74 -1.24 6.50 -1.46
CA GLY A 74 -0.10 5.65 -1.77
C GLY A 74 -0.48 4.21 -2.09
N GLU A 75 0.46 3.47 -2.65
CA GLU A 75 0.28 2.08 -3.09
C GLU A 75 0.28 1.07 -1.94
N LYS A 76 0.92 1.41 -0.83
CA LYS A 76 1.03 0.54 0.36
C LYS A 76 1.07 1.36 1.62
N VAL A 77 0.15 1.09 2.54
CA VAL A 77 0.14 1.70 3.87
C VAL A 77 0.69 0.73 4.92
N ILE A 78 1.43 1.30 5.89
CA ILE A 78 1.90 0.61 7.09
C ILE A 78 1.47 1.44 8.29
N PHE A 79 0.84 0.80 9.27
CA PHE A 79 0.28 1.46 10.46
C PHE A 79 0.31 0.53 11.67
N ASN A 80 0.05 1.08 12.86
CA ASN A 80 -0.05 0.32 14.10
C ASN A 80 -1.43 0.50 14.76
N ASP A 81 -1.67 -0.27 15.83
CA ASP A 81 -2.91 -0.30 16.60
C ASP A 81 -3.07 0.82 17.64
N ALA A 82 -2.13 1.75 17.75
CA ALA A 82 -2.10 2.76 18.82
C ALA A 82 -3.43 3.51 19.01
N LEU A 83 -4.25 3.64 17.97
CA LEU A 83 -5.55 4.34 18.02
C LEU A 83 -6.75 3.40 18.21
N PHE A 84 -6.56 2.06 18.17
CA PHE A 84 -7.67 1.11 18.22
C PHE A 84 -7.34 -0.21 18.95
N ASN A 85 -6.22 -0.24 19.72
CA ASN A 85 -5.75 -1.45 20.42
C ASN A 85 -6.88 -2.16 21.16
N GLY A 86 -7.06 -3.45 20.86
CA GLY A 86 -8.09 -4.32 21.41
C GLY A 86 -9.52 -4.03 20.95
N GLN A 87 -9.68 -3.31 19.85
CA GLN A 87 -10.99 -2.96 19.30
C GLN A 87 -11.15 -3.49 17.88
N GLN A 88 -12.42 -3.60 17.45
CA GLN A 88 -12.69 -3.81 16.04
C GLN A 88 -12.33 -2.54 15.25
N LYS A 89 -11.47 -2.70 14.25
CA LYS A 89 -11.08 -1.64 13.33
C LYS A 89 -11.85 -1.75 12.03
N ASN A 90 -12.44 -0.63 11.60
CA ASN A 90 -13.04 -0.48 10.28
C ASN A 90 -12.16 0.47 9.45
N ILE A 91 -11.80 0.06 8.24
CA ILE A 91 -11.00 0.83 7.30
C ILE A 91 -11.83 1.08 6.04
N SER A 92 -11.79 2.31 5.55
CA SER A 92 -12.38 2.72 4.27
C SER A 92 -11.31 3.28 3.36
N ILE A 93 -11.25 2.77 2.13
CA ILE A 93 -10.27 3.12 1.11
C ILE A 93 -11.00 3.45 -0.17
N ASP A 94 -10.61 4.53 -0.80
CA ASP A 94 -11.04 4.89 -2.14
C ASP A 94 -9.91 4.60 -3.14
N ILE A 95 -10.25 3.99 -4.26
CA ILE A 95 -9.37 3.85 -5.43
C ILE A 95 -10.05 4.49 -6.63
N PHE A 96 -9.26 5.02 -7.55
CA PHE A 96 -9.75 5.60 -8.79
C PHE A 96 -9.51 4.63 -9.95
N THR A 97 -10.56 4.38 -10.73
CA THR A 97 -10.51 3.40 -11.83
C THR A 97 -9.78 3.90 -13.07
N ASP A 98 -9.37 5.17 -13.09
CA ASP A 98 -8.65 5.76 -14.23
C ASP A 98 -7.37 5.00 -14.56
N GLU A 99 -6.77 4.39 -13.53
CA GLU A 99 -5.55 3.60 -13.69
C GLU A 99 -5.78 2.27 -14.44
N PHE A 100 -7.03 1.76 -14.46
CA PHE A 100 -7.36 0.50 -15.16
C PHE A 100 -8.39 0.64 -16.27
N LYS A 101 -8.79 1.86 -16.60
CA LYS A 101 -9.90 2.13 -17.54
C LYS A 101 -9.68 1.61 -18.97
N TYR A 102 -8.45 1.31 -19.31
CA TYR A 102 -8.05 0.94 -20.66
C TYR A 102 -7.61 -0.51 -20.80
N ASP A 103 -7.56 -1.24 -19.71
CA ASP A 103 -7.05 -2.60 -19.70
C ASP A 103 -8.10 -3.53 -19.08
N ASP A 104 -8.33 -4.69 -19.67
CA ASP A 104 -9.18 -5.72 -19.09
C ASP A 104 -8.49 -6.28 -17.84
N CYS A 105 -8.79 -5.69 -16.68
CA CYS A 105 -8.26 -6.16 -15.41
C CYS A 105 -9.07 -7.35 -14.93
N ASP A 106 -8.43 -8.49 -14.84
CA ASP A 106 -9.06 -9.74 -14.46
C ASP A 106 -9.30 -9.85 -12.96
N THR A 107 -8.43 -9.20 -12.18
CA THR A 107 -8.43 -9.41 -10.73
C THR A 107 -7.85 -8.21 -9.98
N ILE A 108 -8.54 -7.83 -8.91
CA ILE A 108 -8.02 -6.91 -7.89
C ILE A 108 -7.65 -7.76 -6.68
N LYS A 109 -6.40 -7.68 -6.24
CA LYS A 109 -5.89 -8.39 -5.07
C LYS A 109 -5.68 -7.41 -3.92
N PHE A 110 -6.33 -7.68 -2.79
CA PHE A 110 -6.09 -7.00 -1.53
C PHE A 110 -5.14 -7.86 -0.70
N GLU A 111 -4.02 -7.33 -0.27
CA GLU A 111 -3.15 -7.96 0.71
C GLU A 111 -3.26 -7.19 2.03
N PHE A 112 -3.74 -7.87 3.07
CA PHE A 112 -3.69 -7.39 4.45
C PHE A 112 -2.73 -8.26 5.25
N ALA A 113 -1.76 -7.65 5.94
CA ALA A 113 -0.75 -8.40 6.67
C ALA A 113 -0.46 -7.81 8.05
N THR A 114 -0.08 -8.70 8.99
CA THR A 114 0.54 -8.32 10.26
C THR A 114 2.05 -8.49 10.16
N PHE A 115 2.80 -7.61 10.82
CA PHE A 115 4.26 -7.60 10.86
C PHE A 115 4.80 -7.77 12.27
N SER A 116 6.09 -8.18 12.36
CA SER A 116 6.87 -8.00 13.58
C SER A 116 7.24 -6.52 13.81
N ASP A 117 7.52 -6.16 15.07
CA ASP A 117 8.06 -4.83 15.46
C ASP A 117 9.32 -4.47 14.65
N ASP A 118 10.25 -5.42 14.48
CA ASP A 118 11.46 -5.21 13.68
C ASP A 118 11.14 -4.80 12.24
N SER A 119 10.15 -5.43 11.63
CA SER A 119 9.73 -5.10 10.26
C SER A 119 9.12 -3.70 10.18
N TYR A 120 8.31 -3.32 11.16
CA TYR A 120 7.71 -1.99 11.26
C TYR A 120 8.79 -0.90 11.41
N ARG A 121 9.75 -1.10 12.32
CA ARG A 121 10.89 -0.17 12.52
C ARG A 121 11.73 0.00 11.26
N TYR A 122 11.97 -1.09 10.55
CA TYR A 122 12.70 -1.04 9.30
C TYR A 122 11.99 -0.16 8.26
N TYR A 123 10.71 -0.41 8.01
CA TYR A 123 9.97 0.35 7.01
C TYR A 123 9.84 1.83 7.38
N ASN A 124 9.64 2.15 8.66
CA ASN A 124 9.59 3.53 9.12
C ASN A 124 10.93 4.23 8.92
N SER A 125 12.04 3.62 9.34
CA SER A 125 13.37 4.23 9.17
C SER A 125 13.74 4.37 7.69
N LEU A 126 13.35 3.44 6.84
CA LEU A 126 13.53 3.52 5.38
C LEU A 126 12.71 4.65 4.77
N SER A 127 11.46 4.83 5.21
CA SER A 127 10.60 5.93 4.78
C SER A 127 11.18 7.28 5.19
N GLU A 128 11.64 7.41 6.43
CA GLU A 128 12.31 8.61 6.91
C GLU A 128 13.58 8.94 6.12
N GLN A 129 14.42 7.94 5.85
CA GLN A 129 15.61 8.13 5.05
C GLN A 129 15.27 8.63 3.63
N ARG A 130 14.26 8.03 3.00
CA ARG A 130 13.82 8.43 1.64
C ARG A 130 13.23 9.84 1.62
N SER A 131 12.44 10.20 2.61
CA SER A 131 11.81 11.53 2.68
C SER A 131 12.84 12.66 2.89
N ARG A 132 13.95 12.36 3.57
CA ARG A 132 15.03 13.32 3.85
C ARG A 132 16.09 13.40 2.77
N GLY A 133 16.13 12.47 1.82
CA GLY A 133 17.17 12.36 0.78
C GLY A 133 17.38 13.63 -0.09
N PHE A 134 16.42 14.55 -0.13
CA PHE A 134 16.59 15.85 -0.78
C PHE A 134 17.31 16.88 0.11
N SER A 135 17.24 16.76 1.44
CA SER A 135 17.94 17.68 2.37
C SER A 135 19.41 17.32 2.55
N ASP A 136 19.82 16.08 2.23
CA ASP A 136 21.22 15.61 2.31
C ASP A 136 22.16 16.35 1.33
N ILE A 137 21.64 16.88 0.23
CA ILE A 137 22.40 17.72 -0.70
C ILE A 137 22.92 18.99 -0.01
N PHE A 138 22.31 19.41 1.09
CA PHE A 138 22.68 20.60 1.88
C PHE A 138 23.36 20.28 3.21
N GLY A 139 23.83 19.04 3.42
CA GLY A 139 24.55 18.64 4.63
C GLY A 139 23.67 18.16 5.78
N GLY A 140 22.53 17.57 5.48
CA GLY A 140 21.64 16.93 6.47
C GLY A 140 22.27 15.71 7.15
N GLU A 141 21.80 15.40 8.37
CA GLU A 141 22.22 14.21 9.10
C GLU A 141 21.66 12.95 8.42
N VAL A 142 22.53 11.96 8.18
CA VAL A 142 22.13 10.68 7.61
C VAL A 142 21.30 9.90 8.64
N VAL A 143 20.03 9.62 8.32
CA VAL A 143 19.18 8.76 9.15
C VAL A 143 19.53 7.30 8.86
N PRO A 144 20.03 6.54 9.84
CA PRO A 144 20.35 5.13 9.64
C PRO A 144 19.07 4.31 9.46
N VAL A 145 19.05 3.41 8.47
CA VAL A 145 17.98 2.43 8.33
C VAL A 145 18.14 1.36 9.41
N TYR A 146 17.05 1.02 10.08
CA TYR A 146 17.04 -0.03 11.10
C TYR A 146 17.48 -1.39 10.52
N THR A 147 18.20 -2.16 11.31
CA THR A 147 18.63 -3.54 11.00
C THR A 147 18.41 -4.43 12.22
N ASN A 148 17.96 -5.66 12.00
CA ASN A 148 17.89 -6.70 13.02
C ASN A 148 18.96 -7.79 12.82
N ILE A 149 19.94 -7.53 11.96
CA ILE A 149 21.07 -8.43 11.72
C ILE A 149 22.26 -7.95 12.56
N GLU A 150 22.71 -8.81 13.48
CA GLU A 150 23.86 -8.53 14.32
C GLU A 150 25.15 -8.54 13.47
N ASN A 151 25.92 -7.46 13.57
CA ASN A 151 27.18 -7.24 12.81
C ASN A 151 27.01 -7.27 11.28
N GLY A 152 25.81 -6.94 10.77
CA GLY A 152 25.51 -6.92 9.35
C GLY A 152 24.59 -5.76 8.96
N LEU A 153 24.27 -5.69 7.67
CA LEU A 153 23.26 -4.79 7.10
C LEU A 153 22.10 -5.60 6.55
N GLY A 154 20.89 -5.12 6.77
CA GLY A 154 19.65 -5.72 6.24
C GLY A 154 18.65 -6.05 7.32
N ILE A 155 17.61 -6.78 6.93
CA ILE A 155 16.48 -7.12 7.78
C ILE A 155 15.96 -8.53 7.45
N ILE A 156 15.58 -9.27 8.50
CA ILE A 156 14.73 -10.45 8.37
C ILE A 156 13.32 -10.04 8.70
N ILE A 157 12.46 -10.05 7.66
CA ILE A 157 11.05 -9.65 7.77
C ILE A 157 10.19 -10.87 8.07
N SER A 158 9.35 -10.76 9.10
CA SER A 158 8.28 -11.73 9.36
C SER A 158 6.93 -11.04 9.13
N LYS A 159 6.12 -11.63 8.25
CA LYS A 159 4.74 -11.18 8.01
C LYS A 159 3.80 -12.37 7.94
N ASN A 160 2.56 -12.15 8.41
CA ASN A 160 1.44 -13.05 8.19
C ASN A 160 0.43 -12.30 7.31
N ALA A 161 0.25 -12.74 6.07
CA ALA A 161 -0.58 -12.07 5.08
C ALA A 161 -1.83 -12.88 4.75
N GLN A 162 -2.92 -12.16 4.56
CA GLN A 162 -4.16 -12.67 3.96
C GLN A 162 -4.40 -11.94 2.64
N GLU A 163 -4.74 -12.68 1.62
CA GLU A 163 -5.03 -12.16 0.28
C GLU A 163 -6.49 -12.40 -0.05
N ILE A 164 -7.15 -11.38 -0.57
CA ILE A 164 -8.54 -11.43 -1.05
C ILE A 164 -8.53 -11.01 -2.50
N PHE A 165 -9.13 -11.83 -3.35
CA PHE A 165 -9.22 -11.59 -4.78
C PHE A 165 -10.66 -11.19 -5.14
N VAL A 166 -10.79 -10.07 -5.83
CA VAL A 166 -12.07 -9.54 -6.31
C VAL A 166 -11.99 -9.40 -7.83
N LYS A 167 -13.00 -9.90 -8.54
CA LYS A 167 -13.14 -9.63 -9.98
C LYS A 167 -13.90 -8.32 -10.16
N PRO A 168 -13.36 -7.36 -10.91
CA PRO A 168 -14.14 -6.20 -11.31
C PRO A 168 -15.30 -6.66 -12.21
N ASN A 169 -16.48 -6.08 -12.00
CA ASN A 169 -17.66 -6.36 -12.82
C ASN A 169 -17.69 -5.45 -14.03
#